data_03a3541a2cdc5b04f8b122533ce10cc0
#
_entry.id   03a3541a2cdc5b04f8b122533ce10cc0
#
_cell.length_a   1.000
_cell.length_b   1.000
_cell.length_c   1.000
_cell.angle_alpha   90.00
_cell.angle_beta   90.00
_cell.angle_gamma   90.00
#
_symmetry.space_group_name_H-M   'P 1'
#
loop_
_entity.id
_entity.type
_entity.pdbx_description
1 polymer ?
#
loop_
_entity_poly.entity_id
_entity_poly.type
_entity_poly.pdbx_seq_one_letter_code
_entity_poly.pdbx_strand_id
1 'polypeptide(L)'
;MFAQLKHVAIVSDQYTLLGRFYEGMFGMKPSQNARPFGAVVVRDGYVGLNINPRKGKAGRQAGLDHFGFEVEDVNIVFDRLKKDYPSIKVLKRPSTRPFAGISTHDPAGNVFDLSQKNMENRTDAYVEADREQKRHVKHIALRAVEPAGLAKFYRDVFELTETEKPAGDPNFYLSDGRVMFVIMPWDITDFAGTGIERPALDHIGFKVESVDAVKGELEKVKRERAALAPNPIGAEAGPEGEARLNLFAKCPLGQFHMSDPDGVLIHVSDR
;
A
#
# COMPACT_ATOMS: atom_id res chain seq x y z
N MET A 1 -9.61 11.98 -13.98
CA MET A 1 -9.64 10.54 -13.60
C MET A 1 -10.55 10.41 -12.41
N PHE A 2 -11.49 9.48 -12.45
CA PHE A 2 -12.55 9.35 -11.46
C PHE A 2 -12.06 8.97 -10.06
N ALA A 3 -11.12 8.03 -9.96
CA ALA A 3 -10.54 7.60 -8.69
C ALA A 3 -9.02 7.64 -8.70
N GLN A 4 -8.42 7.93 -7.55
CA GLN A 4 -6.99 8.03 -7.33
C GLN A 4 -6.59 7.22 -6.08
N LEU A 5 -5.55 6.39 -6.18
CA LEU A 5 -4.95 5.71 -5.04
C LEU A 5 -4.11 6.70 -4.23
N LYS A 6 -4.64 7.13 -3.09
CA LYS A 6 -4.04 8.22 -2.29
C LYS A 6 -3.54 7.79 -0.93
N HIS A 7 -3.95 6.62 -0.45
CA HIS A 7 -3.78 6.26 0.94
C HIS A 7 -3.35 4.81 1.10
N VAL A 8 -2.33 4.58 1.93
CA VAL A 8 -1.97 3.25 2.46
C VAL A 8 -1.81 3.37 3.96
N ALA A 9 -2.44 2.49 4.69
CA ALA A 9 -2.32 2.40 6.13
C ALA A 9 -1.42 1.23 6.53
N ILE A 10 -0.51 1.52 7.44
CA ILE A 10 0.38 0.56 8.09
C ILE A 10 0.06 0.59 9.59
N VAL A 11 0.14 -0.56 10.24
CA VAL A 11 0.03 -0.70 11.70
C VAL A 11 1.37 -1.14 12.25
N SER A 12 1.88 -0.43 13.25
CA SER A 12 3.22 -0.65 13.78
C SER A 12 3.28 -0.40 15.29
N ASP A 13 4.06 -1.21 15.99
CA ASP A 13 4.43 -0.93 17.39
C ASP A 13 5.50 0.16 17.47
N GLN A 14 6.26 0.35 16.39
CA GLN A 14 7.34 1.31 16.25
C GLN A 14 6.99 2.42 15.23
N TYR A 15 5.73 2.83 15.18
CA TYR A 15 5.18 3.71 14.14
C TYR A 15 5.99 4.99 13.90
N THR A 16 6.59 5.58 14.93
CA THR A 16 7.44 6.78 14.83
C THR A 16 8.76 6.47 14.12
N LEU A 17 9.37 5.34 14.48
CA LEU A 17 10.61 4.86 13.85
C LEU A 17 10.36 4.53 12.38
N LEU A 18 9.24 3.88 12.10
CA LEU A 18 8.86 3.52 10.74
C LEU A 18 8.66 4.75 9.86
N GLY A 19 8.07 5.83 10.38
CA GLY A 19 8.00 7.11 9.68
C GLY A 19 9.39 7.63 9.29
N ARG A 20 10.37 7.57 10.21
CA ARG A 20 11.76 7.97 9.95
C ARG A 20 12.45 7.10 8.89
N PHE A 21 12.10 5.82 8.84
CA PHE A 21 12.59 4.93 7.78
C PHE A 21 12.13 5.40 6.40
N TYR A 22 10.83 5.64 6.21
CA TYR A 22 10.29 6.10 4.94
C TYR A 22 10.78 7.52 4.56
N GLU A 23 10.95 8.41 5.53
CA GLU A 23 11.58 9.72 5.31
C GLU A 23 13.02 9.56 4.83
N GLY A 24 13.81 8.72 5.48
CA GLY A 24 15.24 8.54 5.17
C GLY A 24 15.51 7.76 3.88
N MET A 25 14.78 6.66 3.65
CA MET A 25 15.02 5.79 2.51
C MET A 25 14.34 6.27 1.22
N PHE A 26 13.15 6.85 1.33
CA PHE A 26 12.34 7.23 0.17
C PHE A 26 12.07 8.72 0.05
N GLY A 27 12.65 9.54 0.94
CA GLY A 27 12.49 10.99 0.89
C GLY A 27 11.06 11.45 1.12
N MET A 28 10.20 10.61 1.70
CA MET A 28 8.82 10.99 1.98
C MET A 28 8.78 12.12 3.00
N LYS A 29 7.89 13.08 2.79
CA LYS A 29 7.79 14.26 3.67
C LYS A 29 6.76 14.01 4.77
N PRO A 30 7.08 14.30 6.05
CA PRO A 30 6.10 14.18 7.11
C PRO A 30 4.98 15.20 6.96
N SER A 31 3.75 14.78 7.30
CA SER A 31 2.63 15.71 7.42
C SER A 31 2.86 16.66 8.58
N GLN A 32 2.59 17.94 8.34
CA GLN A 32 2.74 18.98 9.36
C GLN A 32 1.54 19.04 10.33
N ASN A 33 0.42 18.41 9.96
CA ASN A 33 -0.78 18.42 10.78
C ASN A 33 -0.67 17.37 11.91
N ALA A 34 -0.76 17.85 13.14
CA ALA A 34 -0.85 16.99 14.31
C ALA A 34 -2.07 16.05 14.19
N ARG A 35 -1.90 14.78 14.59
CA ARG A 35 -2.96 13.81 14.53
C ARG A 35 -3.53 13.50 15.89
N PRO A 36 -4.86 13.47 16.02
CA PRO A 36 -5.50 13.25 17.31
C PRO A 36 -5.22 11.88 17.94
N PHE A 37 -4.66 10.92 17.18
CA PHE A 37 -4.44 9.54 17.63
C PHE A 37 -2.98 9.08 17.58
N GLY A 38 -2.03 10.01 17.47
CA GLY A 38 -0.60 9.71 17.50
C GLY A 38 -0.05 9.01 16.24
N ALA A 39 -0.85 8.82 15.18
CA ALA A 39 -0.36 8.26 13.92
C ALA A 39 0.66 9.21 13.26
N VAL A 40 1.69 8.64 12.65
CA VAL A 40 2.60 9.35 11.76
C VAL A 40 2.10 9.23 10.33
N VAL A 41 2.13 10.32 9.58
CA VAL A 41 1.87 10.28 8.14
C VAL A 41 3.04 10.88 7.40
N VAL A 42 3.53 10.14 6.43
CA VAL A 42 4.53 10.58 5.47
C VAL A 42 3.95 10.49 4.05
N ARG A 43 4.40 11.35 3.16
CA ARG A 43 3.85 11.49 1.81
C ARG A 43 4.92 11.66 0.75
N ASP A 44 4.60 11.28 -0.48
CA ASP A 44 5.45 11.50 -1.66
C ASP A 44 4.91 12.59 -2.61
N GLY A 45 3.92 13.36 -2.18
CA GLY A 45 3.23 14.37 -3.00
C GLY A 45 2.01 13.82 -3.75
N TYR A 46 1.75 12.51 -3.68
CA TYR A 46 0.56 11.88 -4.24
C TYR A 46 -0.06 10.86 -3.29
N VAL A 47 0.72 9.93 -2.75
CA VAL A 47 0.29 8.90 -1.79
C VAL A 47 0.72 9.29 -0.39
N GLY A 48 -0.18 9.17 0.57
CA GLY A 48 0.11 9.25 2.00
C GLY A 48 0.20 7.85 2.63
N LEU A 49 1.31 7.56 3.30
CA LEU A 49 1.44 6.41 4.18
C LEU A 49 1.03 6.82 5.59
N ASN A 50 -0.06 6.23 6.08
CA ASN A 50 -0.59 6.48 7.41
C ASN A 50 -0.16 5.37 8.37
N ILE A 51 0.87 5.63 9.17
CA ILE A 51 1.47 4.66 10.07
C ILE A 51 0.79 4.79 11.45
N ASN A 52 -0.05 3.83 11.77
CA ASN A 52 -0.89 3.82 12.96
C ASN A 52 -0.24 3.03 14.10
N PRO A 53 -0.32 3.52 15.36
CA PRO A 53 0.12 2.72 16.49
C PRO A 53 -0.76 1.48 16.68
N ARG A 54 -0.14 0.32 16.91
CA ARG A 54 -0.81 -0.91 17.32
C ARG A 54 -1.13 -0.94 18.81
N LYS A 55 -0.30 -0.29 19.62
CA LYS A 55 -0.36 -0.30 21.08
C LYS A 55 -1.78 -0.07 21.61
N GLY A 56 -2.21 -0.93 22.52
CA GLY A 56 -3.53 -0.87 23.16
C GLY A 56 -4.68 -1.40 22.30
N LYS A 57 -4.40 -2.00 21.14
CA LYS A 57 -5.43 -2.58 20.23
C LYS A 57 -5.22 -4.09 20.11
N ALA A 58 -5.68 -4.83 21.11
CA ALA A 58 -5.63 -6.29 21.09
C ALA A 58 -6.28 -6.84 19.81
N GLY A 59 -5.70 -7.90 19.27
CA GLY A 59 -6.18 -8.55 18.04
C GLY A 59 -5.79 -7.85 16.73
N ARG A 60 -5.20 -6.65 16.77
CA ARG A 60 -4.70 -5.97 15.58
C ARG A 60 -3.27 -6.42 15.27
N GLN A 61 -3.06 -6.88 14.04
CA GLN A 61 -1.73 -7.29 13.57
C GLN A 61 -0.92 -6.08 13.09
N ALA A 62 0.40 -6.17 13.16
CA ALA A 62 1.31 -5.23 12.51
C ALA A 62 1.39 -5.53 11.01
N GLY A 63 1.82 -4.54 10.21
CA GLY A 63 1.97 -4.66 8.77
C GLY A 63 0.99 -3.79 8.00
N LEU A 64 0.81 -4.10 6.72
CA LEU A 64 -0.18 -3.44 5.85
C LEU A 64 -1.60 -3.73 6.36
N ASP A 65 -2.42 -2.68 6.47
CA ASP A 65 -3.75 -2.76 7.08
C ASP A 65 -4.86 -2.52 6.05
N HIS A 66 -4.83 -1.39 5.37
CA HIS A 66 -5.77 -1.03 4.33
C HIS A 66 -5.19 0.05 3.40
N PHE A 67 -5.91 0.31 2.32
CA PHE A 67 -5.60 1.36 1.36
C PHE A 67 -6.80 2.30 1.19
N GLY A 68 -6.70 3.27 0.30
CA GLY A 68 -7.82 4.18 0.07
C GLY A 68 -7.78 4.92 -1.24
N PHE A 69 -8.97 5.19 -1.75
CA PHE A 69 -9.21 5.98 -2.94
C PHE A 69 -9.76 7.36 -2.60
N GLU A 70 -9.26 8.36 -3.30
CA GLU A 70 -9.97 9.61 -3.46
C GLU A 70 -10.76 9.55 -4.77
N VAL A 71 -12.05 9.86 -4.72
CA VAL A 71 -12.94 9.88 -5.88
C VAL A 71 -13.48 11.28 -6.13
N GLU A 72 -13.94 11.55 -7.33
CA GLU A 72 -14.57 12.82 -7.66
C GLU A 72 -15.93 12.97 -6.97
N ASP A 73 -16.73 11.90 -6.92
CA ASP A 73 -18.04 11.85 -6.25
C ASP A 73 -18.29 10.48 -5.63
N VAL A 74 -18.45 10.43 -4.31
CA VAL A 74 -18.74 9.20 -3.57
C VAL A 74 -20.13 8.64 -3.85
N ASN A 75 -21.10 9.46 -4.26
CA ASN A 75 -22.45 8.99 -4.57
C ASN A 75 -22.44 8.10 -5.82
N ILE A 76 -21.60 8.41 -6.80
CA ILE A 76 -21.42 7.55 -7.99
C ILE A 76 -20.92 6.16 -7.56
N VAL A 77 -19.95 6.12 -6.62
CA VAL A 77 -19.46 4.84 -6.07
C VAL A 77 -20.61 4.08 -5.39
N PHE A 78 -21.41 4.76 -4.58
CA PHE A 78 -22.55 4.12 -3.89
C PHE A 78 -23.59 3.57 -4.83
N ASP A 79 -23.93 4.30 -5.90
CA ASP A 79 -24.87 3.85 -6.91
C ASP A 79 -24.36 2.60 -7.64
N ARG A 80 -23.07 2.57 -8.00
CA ARG A 80 -22.43 1.40 -8.62
C ARG A 80 -22.42 0.20 -7.66
N LEU A 81 -22.03 0.41 -6.40
CA LEU A 81 -22.07 -0.64 -5.39
C LEU A 81 -23.47 -1.19 -5.17
N LYS A 82 -24.47 -0.31 -5.03
CA LYS A 82 -25.86 -0.71 -4.84
C LYS A 82 -26.42 -1.51 -6.02
N LYS A 83 -26.05 -1.11 -7.23
CA LYS A 83 -26.50 -1.76 -8.46
C LYS A 83 -25.85 -3.11 -8.68
N ASP A 84 -24.51 -3.16 -8.64
CA ASP A 84 -23.76 -4.31 -9.16
C ASP A 84 -23.12 -5.17 -8.04
N TYR A 85 -23.00 -4.60 -6.81
CA TYR A 85 -22.37 -5.26 -5.65
C TYR A 85 -23.17 -5.03 -4.34
N PRO A 86 -24.46 -5.38 -4.27
CA PRO A 86 -25.37 -5.01 -3.17
C PRO A 86 -25.03 -5.62 -1.81
N SER A 87 -24.18 -6.64 -1.77
CA SER A 87 -23.66 -7.24 -0.53
C SER A 87 -22.59 -6.39 0.16
N ILE A 88 -21.95 -5.48 -0.55
CA ILE A 88 -20.90 -4.62 -0.02
C ILE A 88 -21.49 -3.57 0.92
N LYS A 89 -20.91 -3.47 2.12
CA LYS A 89 -21.37 -2.56 3.17
C LYS A 89 -20.51 -1.30 3.22
N VAL A 90 -21.15 -0.20 3.53
CA VAL A 90 -20.53 1.12 3.63
C VAL A 90 -20.66 1.63 5.05
N LEU A 91 -19.55 2.07 5.64
CA LEU A 91 -19.49 2.65 6.98
C LEU A 91 -19.07 4.12 6.88
N LYS A 92 -19.93 5.02 7.33
CA LYS A 92 -19.56 6.45 7.51
C LYS A 92 -18.58 6.59 8.67
N ARG A 93 -17.53 7.37 8.46
CA ARG A 93 -16.49 7.63 9.46
C ARG A 93 -16.64 9.03 10.04
N PRO A 94 -16.20 9.26 11.30
CA PRO A 94 -16.19 10.59 11.87
C PRO A 94 -15.38 11.58 11.02
N SER A 95 -15.84 12.83 10.91
CA SER A 95 -15.19 13.92 10.18
C SER A 95 -13.78 14.26 10.69
N THR A 96 -13.43 13.82 11.90
CA THR A 96 -12.09 13.95 12.47
C THR A 96 -11.04 13.03 11.84
N ARG A 97 -11.46 12.05 11.01
CA ARG A 97 -10.54 11.19 10.29
C ARG A 97 -9.85 11.96 9.16
N PRO A 98 -8.51 11.89 9.07
CA PRO A 98 -7.75 12.79 8.18
C PRO A 98 -7.83 12.45 6.69
N PHE A 99 -8.34 11.30 6.32
CA PHE A 99 -8.56 10.90 4.93
C PHE A 99 -9.98 10.40 4.71
N ALA A 100 -10.38 9.40 5.49
CA ALA A 100 -11.57 8.63 5.23
C ALA A 100 -12.85 9.32 5.72
N GLY A 101 -13.70 9.76 4.82
CA GLY A 101 -15.12 10.02 5.13
C GLY A 101 -15.94 8.74 5.23
N ILE A 102 -15.46 7.66 4.61
CA ILE A 102 -16.15 6.39 4.46
C ILE A 102 -15.11 5.27 4.50
N SER A 103 -15.47 4.13 5.09
CA SER A 103 -14.78 2.86 4.90
C SER A 103 -15.73 1.84 4.28
N THR A 104 -15.23 0.99 3.42
CA THR A 104 -15.98 -0.09 2.80
C THR A 104 -15.05 -1.28 2.55
N HIS A 105 -15.49 -2.27 1.80
CA HIS A 105 -14.67 -3.43 1.45
C HIS A 105 -14.91 -3.82 -0.01
N ASP A 106 -13.97 -4.53 -0.59
CA ASP A 106 -14.12 -5.18 -1.89
C ASP A 106 -14.85 -6.54 -1.78
N PRO A 107 -15.16 -7.23 -2.87
CA PRO A 107 -15.79 -8.54 -2.84
C PRO A 107 -15.00 -9.63 -2.11
N ALA A 108 -13.67 -9.48 -1.99
CA ALA A 108 -12.79 -10.39 -1.25
C ALA A 108 -12.69 -10.04 0.25
N GLY A 109 -13.32 -8.94 0.70
CA GLY A 109 -13.33 -8.52 2.09
C GLY A 109 -12.16 -7.61 2.48
N ASN A 110 -11.33 -7.15 1.53
CA ASN A 110 -10.28 -6.19 1.83
C ASN A 110 -10.91 -4.83 2.14
N VAL A 111 -10.64 -4.32 3.33
CA VAL A 111 -11.13 -3.01 3.75
C VAL A 111 -10.35 -1.91 3.04
N PHE A 112 -11.06 -0.91 2.56
CA PHE A 112 -10.45 0.30 2.04
C PHE A 112 -11.26 1.54 2.42
N ASP A 113 -10.58 2.67 2.41
CA ASP A 113 -11.13 3.96 2.75
C ASP A 113 -11.49 4.76 1.48
N LEU A 114 -12.59 5.51 1.56
CA LEU A 114 -13.01 6.44 0.52
C LEU A 114 -12.97 7.87 1.03
N SER A 115 -12.35 8.72 0.23
CA SER A 115 -12.37 10.17 0.35
C SER A 115 -12.94 10.76 -0.93
N GLN A 116 -13.52 11.94 -0.83
CA GLN A 116 -13.92 12.73 -1.98
C GLN A 116 -13.01 13.93 -2.13
N LYS A 117 -12.73 14.33 -3.35
CA LYS A 117 -11.98 15.55 -3.68
C LYS A 117 -12.59 16.76 -2.94
N ASN A 118 -11.73 17.53 -2.29
CA ASN A 118 -12.12 18.73 -1.52
C ASN A 118 -12.93 18.47 -0.22
N MET A 119 -12.89 17.28 0.35
CA MET A 119 -13.48 17.06 1.69
C MET A 119 -12.73 17.86 2.76
N GLU A 120 -13.48 18.42 3.72
CA GLU A 120 -12.95 19.31 4.78
C GLU A 120 -11.91 18.64 5.69
N ASN A 121 -12.03 17.31 5.90
CA ASN A 121 -11.14 16.58 6.80
C ASN A 121 -9.81 16.14 6.16
N ARG A 122 -9.52 16.57 4.96
CA ARG A 122 -8.26 16.25 4.28
C ARG A 122 -7.08 17.01 4.87
N THR A 123 -5.99 16.29 5.08
CA THR A 123 -4.73 16.88 5.55
C THR A 123 -3.79 17.17 4.38
N ASP A 124 -2.73 17.92 4.64
CA ASP A 124 -1.65 18.18 3.69
C ASP A 124 -1.03 16.93 3.07
N ALA A 125 -1.10 15.79 3.77
CA ALA A 125 -0.61 14.51 3.27
C ALA A 125 -1.32 13.99 2.01
N TYR A 126 -2.52 14.48 1.72
CA TYR A 126 -3.35 14.03 0.60
C TYR A 126 -3.61 15.13 -0.44
N VAL A 127 -3.02 16.28 -0.25
CA VAL A 127 -3.01 17.36 -1.24
C VAL A 127 -1.84 17.11 -2.19
N GLU A 128 -2.10 17.17 -3.49
CA GLU A 128 -1.04 17.03 -4.50
C GLU A 128 -0.05 18.19 -4.37
N ALA A 129 1.19 17.83 -4.11
CA ALA A 129 2.31 18.75 -4.02
C ALA A 129 3.59 18.04 -4.42
N ASP A 130 4.59 18.78 -4.85
CA ASP A 130 5.95 18.26 -5.12
C ASP A 130 5.95 17.08 -6.11
N ARG A 131 5.35 17.24 -7.28
CA ARG A 131 5.29 16.23 -8.35
C ARG A 131 6.66 15.76 -8.86
N GLU A 132 7.72 16.45 -8.49
CA GLU A 132 9.10 16.18 -8.92
C GLU A 132 9.89 15.32 -7.93
N GLN A 133 9.22 14.69 -6.96
CA GLN A 133 9.92 13.83 -6.02
C GLN A 133 10.54 12.62 -6.75
N LYS A 134 11.86 12.43 -6.58
CA LYS A 134 12.63 11.39 -7.28
C LYS A 134 12.21 9.98 -6.87
N ARG A 135 11.83 9.80 -5.59
CA ARG A 135 11.37 8.55 -5.03
C ARG A 135 9.90 8.67 -4.65
N HIS A 136 9.06 7.81 -5.20
CA HIS A 136 7.62 7.85 -4.96
C HIS A 136 6.99 6.47 -5.05
N VAL A 137 5.82 6.31 -4.48
CA VAL A 137 5.02 5.08 -4.58
C VAL A 137 4.59 4.90 -6.03
N LYS A 138 5.00 3.78 -6.62
CA LYS A 138 4.69 3.41 -8.00
C LYS A 138 3.56 2.42 -8.10
N HIS A 139 3.50 1.47 -7.14
CA HIS A 139 2.41 0.51 -7.08
C HIS A 139 2.10 0.05 -5.65
N ILE A 140 0.90 -0.47 -5.50
CA ILE A 140 0.42 -1.17 -4.33
C ILE A 140 -0.06 -2.53 -4.80
N ALA A 141 0.33 -3.60 -4.15
CA ALA A 141 -0.06 -4.95 -4.55
C ALA A 141 -0.98 -5.62 -3.53
N LEU A 142 -1.90 -6.39 -4.04
CA LEU A 142 -2.92 -7.14 -3.32
C LEU A 142 -2.92 -8.58 -3.83
N ARG A 143 -3.02 -9.56 -2.93
CA ARG A 143 -3.25 -10.96 -3.28
C ARG A 143 -4.72 -11.31 -3.09
N ALA A 144 -5.26 -12.07 -4.05
CA ALA A 144 -6.66 -12.48 -4.05
C ALA A 144 -6.82 -13.93 -4.54
N VAL A 145 -7.81 -14.63 -4.00
CA VAL A 145 -8.20 -15.98 -4.48
C VAL A 145 -8.79 -15.89 -5.88
N GLU A 146 -9.57 -14.83 -6.16
CA GLU A 146 -10.23 -14.58 -7.43
C GLU A 146 -9.75 -13.24 -8.04
N PRO A 147 -8.49 -13.16 -8.53
CA PRO A 147 -7.92 -11.90 -8.97
C PRO A 147 -8.65 -11.25 -10.14
N ALA A 148 -9.20 -12.05 -11.07
CA ALA A 148 -9.95 -11.53 -12.22
C ALA A 148 -11.26 -10.84 -11.80
N GLY A 149 -12.00 -11.44 -10.88
CA GLY A 149 -13.22 -10.86 -10.33
C GLY A 149 -12.95 -9.57 -9.57
N LEU A 150 -11.85 -9.55 -8.84
CA LEU A 150 -11.43 -8.37 -8.09
C LEU A 150 -10.95 -7.24 -9.01
N ALA A 151 -10.19 -7.55 -10.07
CA ALA A 151 -9.80 -6.58 -11.08
C ALA A 151 -11.02 -5.96 -11.77
N LYS A 152 -12.03 -6.79 -12.12
CA LYS A 152 -13.30 -6.32 -12.67
C LYS A 152 -13.98 -5.33 -11.72
N PHE A 153 -14.06 -5.64 -10.42
CA PHE A 153 -14.64 -4.75 -9.42
C PHE A 153 -13.98 -3.35 -9.44
N TYR A 154 -12.66 -3.28 -9.41
CA TYR A 154 -11.96 -2.00 -9.40
C TYR A 154 -12.08 -1.21 -10.71
N ARG A 155 -12.18 -1.88 -11.85
CA ARG A 155 -12.49 -1.21 -13.12
C ARG A 155 -13.92 -0.66 -13.15
N ASP A 156 -14.89 -1.48 -12.76
CA ASP A 156 -16.31 -1.11 -12.85
C ASP A 156 -16.70 -0.02 -11.86
N VAL A 157 -16.17 -0.08 -10.63
CA VAL A 157 -16.54 0.85 -9.57
C VAL A 157 -15.68 2.11 -9.58
N PHE A 158 -14.37 1.98 -9.83
CA PHE A 158 -13.40 3.07 -9.69
C PHE A 158 -12.82 3.57 -11.02
N GLU A 159 -13.18 2.98 -12.13
CA GLU A 159 -12.68 3.35 -13.47
C GLU A 159 -11.15 3.26 -13.59
N LEU A 160 -10.53 2.34 -12.83
CA LEU A 160 -9.10 2.09 -13.00
C LEU A 160 -8.86 1.45 -14.38
N THR A 161 -7.83 1.95 -15.06
CA THR A 161 -7.47 1.45 -16.39
C THR A 161 -6.60 0.20 -16.27
N GLU A 162 -7.03 -0.89 -16.88
CA GLU A 162 -6.19 -2.09 -17.00
C GLU A 162 -5.09 -1.87 -18.02
N THR A 163 -3.85 -2.18 -17.66
CA THR A 163 -2.70 -2.07 -18.55
C THR A 163 -2.38 -3.42 -19.19
N GLU A 164 -1.74 -3.38 -20.34
CA GLU A 164 -1.26 -4.58 -21.01
C GLU A 164 -0.29 -5.36 -20.14
N LYS A 165 -0.33 -6.68 -20.28
CA LYS A 165 0.55 -7.61 -19.57
C LYS A 165 1.09 -8.70 -20.50
N PRO A 166 2.23 -9.33 -20.16
CA PRO A 166 2.75 -10.47 -20.91
C PRO A 166 1.75 -11.63 -20.97
N ALA A 167 1.76 -12.35 -22.08
CA ALA A 167 0.92 -13.56 -22.21
C ALA A 167 1.31 -14.58 -21.13
N GLY A 168 0.29 -15.12 -20.44
CA GLY A 168 0.48 -16.08 -19.35
C GLY A 168 0.79 -15.46 -17.98
N ASP A 169 0.91 -14.13 -17.87
CA ASP A 169 1.02 -13.46 -16.57
C ASP A 169 -0.32 -13.55 -15.82
N PRO A 170 -0.36 -14.17 -14.63
CA PRO A 170 -1.59 -14.32 -13.87
C PRO A 170 -2.04 -13.05 -13.15
N ASN A 171 -1.18 -12.04 -13.06
CA ASN A 171 -1.46 -10.79 -12.37
C ASN A 171 -2.37 -9.86 -13.19
N PHE A 172 -3.06 -8.95 -12.51
CA PHE A 172 -3.80 -7.85 -13.12
C PHE A 172 -3.19 -6.53 -12.69
N TYR A 173 -2.98 -5.64 -13.65
CA TYR A 173 -2.35 -4.34 -13.45
C TYR A 173 -3.36 -3.24 -13.77
N LEU A 174 -3.87 -2.59 -12.74
CA LEU A 174 -4.82 -1.50 -12.85
C LEU A 174 -4.12 -0.19 -12.49
N SER A 175 -4.43 0.89 -13.17
CA SER A 175 -3.78 2.18 -12.93
C SER A 175 -4.78 3.31 -12.80
N ASP A 176 -4.48 4.24 -11.89
CA ASP A 176 -5.12 5.54 -11.80
C ASP A 176 -4.37 6.62 -12.61
N GLY A 177 -3.46 6.21 -13.51
CA GLY A 177 -2.60 7.07 -14.31
C GLY A 177 -1.29 7.48 -13.64
N ARG A 178 -1.11 7.18 -12.34
CA ARG A 178 0.11 7.46 -11.56
C ARG A 178 0.58 6.28 -10.75
N VAL A 179 -0.31 5.71 -9.99
CA VAL A 179 -0.06 4.54 -9.13
C VAL A 179 -0.73 3.33 -9.78
N MET A 180 -0.01 2.24 -9.81
CA MET A 180 -0.55 0.96 -10.26
C MET A 180 -1.09 0.18 -9.06
N PHE A 181 -2.25 -0.41 -9.22
CA PHE A 181 -2.83 -1.37 -8.29
C PHE A 181 -2.68 -2.76 -8.89
N VAL A 182 -1.81 -3.56 -8.31
CA VAL A 182 -1.48 -4.91 -8.78
C VAL A 182 -2.32 -5.91 -8.01
N ILE A 183 -3.08 -6.74 -8.73
CA ILE A 183 -3.86 -7.81 -8.12
C ILE A 183 -3.22 -9.14 -8.55
N MET A 184 -2.68 -9.85 -7.59
CA MET A 184 -1.94 -11.10 -7.76
C MET A 184 -2.77 -12.27 -7.25
N PRO A 185 -2.63 -13.47 -7.82
CA PRO A 185 -3.27 -14.66 -7.25
C PRO A 185 -2.68 -14.99 -5.87
N TRP A 186 -3.52 -15.54 -5.01
CA TRP A 186 -3.14 -16.22 -3.78
C TRP A 186 -3.73 -17.62 -3.77
N ASP A 187 -2.92 -18.59 -3.43
CA ASP A 187 -3.32 -19.97 -3.21
C ASP A 187 -2.93 -20.40 -1.80
N ILE A 188 -3.65 -21.38 -1.22
CA ILE A 188 -3.33 -21.88 0.11
C ILE A 188 -1.90 -22.47 0.20
N THR A 189 -1.34 -22.89 -0.92
CA THR A 189 0.04 -23.34 -1.00
C THR A 189 1.05 -22.23 -0.83
N ASP A 190 0.66 -20.96 -1.09
CA ASP A 190 1.51 -19.79 -0.86
C ASP A 190 1.79 -19.56 0.63
N PHE A 191 0.94 -20.06 1.52
CA PHE A 191 1.15 -20.01 2.96
C PHE A 191 2.28 -20.93 3.42
N ALA A 192 2.33 -22.13 2.87
CA ALA A 192 3.30 -23.15 3.30
C ALA A 192 4.74 -22.72 2.99
N GLY A 193 5.52 -22.45 4.03
CA GLY A 193 6.93 -22.07 3.94
C GLY A 193 7.21 -20.64 3.48
N THR A 194 6.19 -19.79 3.24
CA THR A 194 6.38 -18.39 2.86
C THR A 194 5.91 -17.40 3.92
N GLY A 195 5.00 -17.81 4.81
CA GLY A 195 4.39 -16.94 5.81
C GLY A 195 3.41 -15.91 5.24
N ILE A 196 2.98 -16.05 3.98
CA ILE A 196 1.92 -15.22 3.39
C ILE A 196 0.58 -15.91 3.63
N GLU A 197 0.01 -15.66 4.79
CA GLU A 197 -1.03 -16.49 5.43
C GLU A 197 -2.42 -16.32 4.82
N ARG A 198 -2.67 -15.25 4.09
CA ARG A 198 -4.02 -14.93 3.60
C ARG A 198 -4.00 -13.99 2.39
N PRO A 199 -5.08 -13.97 1.60
CA PRO A 199 -5.33 -12.90 0.64
C PRO A 199 -5.41 -11.56 1.39
N ALA A 200 -4.60 -10.60 1.02
CA ALA A 200 -4.54 -9.26 1.61
C ALA A 200 -3.62 -8.34 0.81
N LEU A 201 -3.42 -7.11 1.28
CA LEU A 201 -2.31 -6.27 0.83
C LEU A 201 -0.98 -7.02 1.03
N ASP A 202 -0.16 -7.02 -0.02
CA ASP A 202 1.09 -7.79 -0.08
C ASP A 202 2.32 -6.89 0.07
N HIS A 203 2.43 -5.84 -0.74
CA HIS A 203 3.60 -4.97 -0.72
C HIS A 203 3.33 -3.57 -1.29
N ILE A 204 4.30 -2.69 -1.06
CA ILE A 204 4.36 -1.36 -1.66
C ILE A 204 5.56 -1.31 -2.60
N GLY A 205 5.37 -0.79 -3.81
CA GLY A 205 6.45 -0.58 -4.77
C GLY A 205 6.85 0.89 -4.88
N PHE A 206 8.14 1.16 -4.82
CA PHE A 206 8.71 2.50 -5.01
C PHE A 206 9.49 2.59 -6.31
N LYS A 207 9.22 3.66 -7.07
CA LYS A 207 10.14 4.14 -8.09
C LYS A 207 11.21 4.99 -7.43
N VAL A 208 12.45 4.79 -7.85
CA VAL A 208 13.64 5.50 -7.37
C VAL A 208 14.50 5.97 -8.55
N GLU A 209 15.45 6.85 -8.29
CA GLU A 209 16.41 7.30 -9.29
C GLU A 209 17.49 6.25 -9.64
N SER A 210 17.80 5.36 -8.69
CA SER A 210 18.78 4.30 -8.85
C SER A 210 18.58 3.23 -7.78
N VAL A 211 18.44 1.99 -8.20
CA VAL A 211 18.37 0.82 -7.30
C VAL A 211 19.67 0.66 -6.53
N ASP A 212 20.82 0.88 -7.17
CA ASP A 212 22.12 0.73 -6.51
C ASP A 212 22.38 1.82 -5.46
N ALA A 213 21.87 3.04 -5.67
CA ALA A 213 21.91 4.07 -4.65
C ALA A 213 21.11 3.64 -3.40
N VAL A 214 19.91 3.10 -3.59
CA VAL A 214 19.08 2.59 -2.48
C VAL A 214 19.77 1.45 -1.74
N LYS A 215 20.39 0.50 -2.43
CA LYS A 215 21.18 -0.57 -1.81
C LYS A 215 22.32 -0.02 -0.97
N GLY A 216 23.07 0.95 -1.49
CA GLY A 216 24.18 1.60 -0.77
C GLY A 216 23.70 2.34 0.49
N GLU A 217 22.58 3.05 0.41
CA GLU A 217 21.95 3.72 1.57
C GLU A 217 21.45 2.71 2.60
N LEU A 218 20.87 1.59 2.15
CA LEU A 218 20.40 0.52 3.02
C LEU A 218 21.54 -0.09 3.83
N GLU A 219 22.67 -0.40 3.20
CA GLU A 219 23.86 -0.91 3.89
C GLU A 219 24.42 0.12 4.89
N LYS A 220 24.35 1.40 4.58
CA LYS A 220 24.71 2.47 5.51
C LYS A 220 23.74 2.50 6.71
N VAL A 221 22.45 2.39 6.48
CA VAL A 221 21.45 2.34 7.55
C VAL A 221 21.65 1.13 8.45
N LYS A 222 21.86 -0.06 7.90
CA LYS A 222 22.16 -1.27 8.67
C LYS A 222 23.37 -1.10 9.60
N ARG A 223 24.42 -0.44 9.12
CA ARG A 223 25.66 -0.23 9.87
C ARG A 223 25.54 0.87 10.93
N GLU A 224 24.89 2.00 10.59
CA GLU A 224 24.93 3.23 11.41
C GLU A 224 23.67 3.43 12.25
N ARG A 225 22.56 2.78 11.89
CA ARG A 225 21.25 2.97 12.52
C ARG A 225 20.49 1.65 12.64
N ALA A 226 21.02 0.71 13.39
CA ALA A 226 20.47 -0.64 13.52
C ALA A 226 18.94 -0.69 13.81
N ALA A 227 18.42 0.31 14.54
CA ALA A 227 16.97 0.40 14.82
C ALA A 227 16.12 0.69 13.56
N LEU A 228 16.73 1.19 12.49
CA LEU A 228 16.09 1.41 11.19
C LEU A 228 16.43 0.31 10.17
N ALA A 229 17.19 -0.71 10.59
CA ALA A 229 17.54 -1.81 9.69
C ALA A 229 16.28 -2.57 9.31
N PRO A 230 16.11 -2.91 8.01
CA PRO A 230 15.01 -3.76 7.56
C PRO A 230 15.03 -5.13 8.23
N ASN A 231 13.87 -5.72 8.37
CA ASN A 231 13.81 -7.14 8.67
C ASN A 231 14.38 -7.95 7.49
N PRO A 232 15.18 -9.00 7.75
CA PRO A 232 15.73 -9.83 6.67
C PRO A 232 14.64 -10.50 5.85
N ILE A 233 14.84 -10.55 4.54
CA ILE A 233 14.08 -11.38 3.60
C ILE A 233 15.08 -12.21 2.78
N GLY A 234 14.61 -13.32 2.23
CA GLY A 234 15.48 -14.25 1.49
C GLY A 234 16.32 -15.14 2.42
N ALA A 235 17.50 -15.54 1.96
CA ALA A 235 18.36 -16.50 2.66
C ALA A 235 18.80 -16.07 4.07
N GLU A 236 18.91 -14.77 4.33
CA GLU A 236 19.22 -14.22 5.65
C GLU A 236 18.13 -14.54 6.71
N ALA A 237 16.89 -14.75 6.26
CA ALA A 237 15.76 -15.16 7.08
C ALA A 237 15.49 -16.68 7.07
N GLY A 238 16.44 -17.45 6.58
CA GLY A 238 16.35 -18.92 6.47
C GLY A 238 15.46 -19.41 5.33
N PRO A 239 15.12 -20.72 5.29
CA PRO A 239 14.38 -21.33 4.17
C PRO A 239 13.00 -20.70 3.93
N GLU A 240 12.29 -20.33 4.98
CA GLU A 240 11.00 -19.65 4.88
C GLU A 240 11.14 -18.24 4.27
N GLY A 241 12.20 -17.52 4.65
CA GLY A 241 12.51 -16.21 4.06
C GLY A 241 12.85 -16.29 2.59
N GLU A 242 13.58 -17.34 2.17
CA GLU A 242 13.90 -17.61 0.77
C GLU A 242 12.64 -17.95 -0.04
N ALA A 243 11.78 -18.82 0.48
CA ALA A 243 10.50 -19.15 -0.15
C ALA A 243 9.60 -17.91 -0.30
N ARG A 244 9.55 -17.08 0.73
CA ARG A 244 8.83 -15.79 0.70
C ARG A 244 9.39 -14.85 -0.37
N LEU A 245 10.70 -14.70 -0.46
CA LEU A 245 11.33 -13.88 -1.49
C LEU A 245 11.01 -14.38 -2.89
N ASN A 246 11.05 -15.69 -3.12
CA ASN A 246 10.73 -16.30 -4.41
C ASN A 246 9.26 -16.06 -4.79
N LEU A 247 8.33 -16.12 -3.84
CA LEU A 247 6.93 -15.78 -4.09
C LEU A 247 6.73 -14.29 -4.37
N PHE A 248 7.41 -13.44 -3.59
CA PHE A 248 7.37 -11.99 -3.73
C PHE A 248 7.92 -11.54 -5.09
N ALA A 249 9.01 -12.13 -5.55
CA ALA A 249 9.65 -11.83 -6.83
C ALA A 249 8.80 -12.23 -8.07
N LYS A 250 7.71 -12.98 -7.91
CA LYS A 250 6.77 -13.26 -9.00
C LYS A 250 6.05 -11.99 -9.51
N CYS A 251 6.03 -10.91 -8.75
CA CYS A 251 5.60 -9.62 -9.27
C CYS A 251 6.75 -8.99 -10.08
N PRO A 252 6.61 -8.78 -11.39
CA PRO A 252 7.71 -8.38 -12.26
C PRO A 252 8.10 -6.90 -12.17
N LEU A 253 7.40 -6.11 -11.34
CA LEU A 253 7.61 -4.67 -11.23
C LEU A 253 8.80 -4.28 -10.35
N GLY A 254 9.29 -5.20 -9.51
CA GLY A 254 10.44 -4.98 -8.63
C GLY A 254 11.75 -5.43 -9.26
N GLN A 255 12.78 -4.61 -9.15
CA GLN A 255 14.17 -4.96 -9.50
C GLN A 255 14.99 -5.31 -8.25
N PHE A 256 14.62 -4.75 -7.11
CA PHE A 256 15.19 -5.04 -5.81
C PHE A 256 14.07 -5.23 -4.79
N HIS A 257 14.25 -6.19 -3.91
CA HIS A 257 13.27 -6.62 -2.93
C HIS A 257 13.83 -6.43 -1.53
N MET A 258 13.09 -5.75 -0.68
CA MET A 258 13.46 -5.51 0.70
C MET A 258 12.21 -5.48 1.59
N SER A 259 12.39 -5.32 2.88
CA SER A 259 11.30 -4.98 3.80
C SER A 259 11.60 -3.66 4.52
N ASP A 260 10.62 -3.16 5.25
CA ASP A 260 10.88 -2.14 6.26
C ASP A 260 11.27 -2.79 7.62
N PRO A 261 11.56 -2.00 8.67
CA PRO A 261 11.90 -2.54 9.99
C PRO A 261 10.82 -3.40 10.66
N ASP A 262 9.57 -3.27 10.27
CA ASP A 262 8.45 -4.10 10.78
C ASP A 262 8.11 -5.29 9.86
N GLY A 263 8.82 -5.44 8.73
CA GLY A 263 8.63 -6.55 7.79
C GLY A 263 7.61 -6.30 6.68
N VAL A 264 7.15 -5.06 6.48
CA VAL A 264 6.36 -4.72 5.29
C VAL A 264 7.22 -4.90 4.05
N LEU A 265 6.75 -5.72 3.11
CA LEU A 265 7.47 -5.99 1.88
C LEU A 265 7.49 -4.77 0.96
N ILE A 266 8.64 -4.49 0.37
CA ILE A 266 8.88 -3.33 -0.48
C ILE A 266 9.58 -3.74 -1.77
N HIS A 267 8.97 -3.43 -2.91
CA HIS A 267 9.62 -3.42 -4.21
C HIS A 267 10.32 -2.09 -4.47
N VAL A 268 11.50 -2.15 -5.06
CA VAL A 268 12.22 -0.97 -5.52
C VAL A 268 12.56 -1.15 -7.00
N SER A 269 12.33 -0.13 -7.80
CA SER A 269 12.64 -0.12 -9.24
C SER A 269 13.03 1.28 -9.69
N ASP A 270 13.94 1.36 -10.65
CA ASP A 270 14.35 2.60 -11.32
C ASP A 270 13.77 2.71 -12.76
N ARG A 271 12.82 1.81 -13.12
CA ARG A 271 12.13 1.76 -14.42
C ARG A 271 10.74 2.34 -14.37
#